data_8b9d5fb472141ccd7c415c0051033390
#
_entry.id   8b9d5fb472141ccd7c415c0051033390
#
_cell.length_a   1.000
_cell.length_b   1.000
_cell.length_c   1.000
_cell.angle_alpha   90.00
_cell.angle_beta   90.00
_cell.angle_gamma   90.00
#
_symmetry.space_group_name_H-M   'P 1'
#
loop_
_entity.id
_entity.type
_entity.pdbx_description
1 polymer ?
#
loop_
_entity_poly.entity_id
_entity_poly.type
_entity_poly.pdbx_seq_one_letter_code
_entity_poly.pdbx_strand_id
1 'polypeptide(L)'
;KGGWAGQTIGVAYGGPTEFRYRSAMIQDYVPISYADGCIKNYFKHAPGLFDDIYMDLTFVEVFDRLGIDAPVDSFAHAFAHADYGLWHANQAARYNILNGIMPPASGHWLNNPHADDIDYQIEADFAGLMTPGMPNTASEISDKIGHIMNYGDGWYGGVYIGAMYSLAFISDDINIVVQEALKTIPENSRFHQCMNDVIQWHRQYPNDWKQTWAECEKKWNQDIGCPEGTLLPYNIDAVINCAYVVMGLLYGEGDFYKTMDISTRCGQDSDCNPASAAGILATIQGYSQIPEYWMKNLREVENLNFAYTDMSLNQTYQTSFKHALQMIKRNGGSISGDNITIVCQTPVPVRFEQAFEGMFPIGRQEIRKELRHLGSFTFEGTGIVFTGYIRGAKNYVAQVEMYVDGKIIERAVLPTGKNHRVDLFWKYQLPEGKHIVTFKWLNPDSNAQIHCNDALIYSNRPLPIPHQ
;
A
#
# COMPACT_ATOMS: atom_id res chain seq x y z
N LYS A 1 -19.69 -0.93 -10.15
CA LYS A 1 -19.54 0.48 -10.58
C LYS A 1 -19.27 1.39 -9.39
N GLY A 2 -20.05 1.25 -8.30
CA GLY A 2 -19.93 2.10 -7.12
C GLY A 2 -18.51 2.14 -6.58
N GLY A 3 -17.86 0.99 -6.41
CA GLY A 3 -16.51 0.89 -5.89
C GLY A 3 -15.49 1.72 -6.69
N TRP A 4 -15.38 1.48 -7.99
CA TRP A 4 -14.47 2.23 -8.86
C TRP A 4 -14.77 3.73 -8.92
N ALA A 5 -16.07 4.10 -8.91
CA ALA A 5 -16.50 5.49 -8.88
C ALA A 5 -16.12 6.16 -7.56
N GLY A 6 -16.39 5.49 -6.43
CA GLY A 6 -16.06 5.98 -5.10
C GLY A 6 -14.57 6.18 -4.90
N GLN A 7 -13.76 5.19 -5.32
CA GLN A 7 -12.30 5.25 -5.30
C GLN A 7 -11.78 6.47 -6.08
N THR A 8 -12.21 6.66 -7.34
CA THR A 8 -11.79 7.79 -8.18
C THR A 8 -12.16 9.15 -7.55
N ILE A 9 -13.33 9.24 -6.92
CA ILE A 9 -13.76 10.47 -6.24
C ILE A 9 -12.94 10.69 -4.98
N GLY A 10 -12.71 9.65 -4.18
CA GLY A 10 -11.97 9.71 -2.92
C GLY A 10 -10.53 10.19 -3.11
N VAL A 11 -9.82 9.58 -4.07
CA VAL A 11 -8.47 10.02 -4.47
C VAL A 11 -8.45 11.51 -4.84
N ALA A 12 -9.38 11.92 -5.71
CA ALA A 12 -9.42 13.31 -6.16
C ALA A 12 -9.77 14.30 -5.03
N TYR A 13 -10.53 13.85 -4.02
CA TYR A 13 -10.86 14.66 -2.85
C TYR A 13 -9.63 14.84 -1.94
N GLY A 14 -8.92 13.77 -1.65
CA GLY A 14 -7.77 13.79 -0.75
C GLY A 14 -6.49 14.36 -1.37
N GLY A 15 -6.30 14.24 -2.68
CA GLY A 15 -5.08 14.61 -3.39
C GLY A 15 -4.45 15.96 -3.05
N PRO A 16 -5.22 17.06 -2.78
CA PRO A 16 -4.61 18.32 -2.35
C PRO A 16 -3.86 18.25 -1.02
N THR A 17 -4.07 17.20 -0.22
CA THR A 17 -3.53 17.08 1.16
C THR A 17 -2.48 16.01 1.31
N GLU A 18 -2.26 15.18 0.29
CA GLU A 18 -1.35 14.05 0.30
C GLU A 18 0.02 14.41 0.91
N PHE A 19 0.45 13.63 1.91
CA PHE A 19 1.70 13.76 2.68
C PHE A 19 2.02 15.15 3.25
N ARG A 20 1.05 16.09 3.27
CA ARG A 20 1.23 17.41 3.90
C ARG A 20 1.03 17.39 5.41
N TYR A 21 0.33 16.38 5.91
CA TYR A 21 -0.03 16.22 7.31
C TYR A 21 0.52 14.87 7.81
N ARG A 22 1.76 14.89 8.24
CA ARG A 22 2.51 13.71 8.72
C ARG A 22 2.43 13.64 10.23
N SER A 23 1.90 12.54 10.79
CA SER A 23 1.58 12.40 12.22
C SER A 23 0.79 13.59 12.79
N ALA A 24 -0.11 14.13 11.99
CA ALA A 24 -0.93 15.27 12.33
C ALA A 24 -2.27 15.22 11.59
N MET A 25 -3.38 15.41 12.30
CA MET A 25 -4.67 15.54 11.64
C MET A 25 -4.82 16.89 10.94
N ILE A 26 -5.62 16.92 9.88
CA ILE A 26 -6.05 18.14 9.23
C ILE A 26 -7.15 18.77 10.07
N GLN A 27 -6.90 19.99 10.57
CA GLN A 27 -7.84 20.69 11.43
C GLN A 27 -9.12 21.07 10.68
N ASP A 28 -10.25 21.18 11.39
CA ASP A 28 -11.58 21.46 10.81
C ASP A 28 -11.64 22.75 10.02
N TYR A 29 -10.86 23.77 10.42
CA TYR A 29 -10.82 25.06 9.73
C TYR A 29 -10.02 25.04 8.42
N VAL A 30 -9.30 23.94 8.12
CA VAL A 30 -8.57 23.79 6.86
C VAL A 30 -9.55 23.29 5.79
N PRO A 31 -9.81 24.09 4.73
CA PRO A 31 -10.69 23.66 3.66
C PRO A 31 -9.99 22.59 2.80
N ILE A 32 -10.70 21.51 2.49
CA ILE A 32 -10.30 20.55 1.47
C ILE A 32 -11.09 20.88 0.21
N SER A 33 -10.39 21.27 -0.85
CA SER A 33 -11.01 21.77 -2.06
C SER A 33 -11.35 20.65 -3.02
N TYR A 34 -12.63 20.59 -3.42
CA TYR A 34 -13.09 19.73 -4.51
C TYR A 34 -13.91 20.62 -5.48
N ALA A 35 -13.20 21.27 -6.40
CA ALA A 35 -13.81 22.21 -7.34
C ALA A 35 -14.41 21.51 -8.56
N ASP A 36 -15.32 22.18 -9.26
CA ASP A 36 -15.84 21.73 -10.56
C ASP A 36 -14.68 21.48 -11.55
N GLY A 37 -14.70 20.33 -12.20
CA GLY A 37 -13.67 19.92 -13.17
C GLY A 37 -12.34 19.44 -12.55
N CYS A 38 -12.26 19.26 -11.21
CA CYS A 38 -11.01 18.88 -10.54
C CYS A 38 -10.50 17.52 -11.02
N ILE A 39 -11.35 16.49 -11.15
CA ILE A 39 -10.93 15.16 -11.62
C ILE A 39 -10.33 15.26 -13.03
N LYS A 40 -11.00 15.96 -13.94
CA LYS A 40 -10.51 16.16 -15.31
C LYS A 40 -9.19 16.93 -15.36
N ASN A 41 -9.03 17.88 -14.45
CA ASN A 41 -7.77 18.61 -14.31
C ASN A 41 -6.65 17.69 -13.84
N TYR A 42 -6.90 16.80 -12.87
CA TYR A 42 -5.93 15.81 -12.41
C TYR A 42 -5.57 14.81 -13.52
N PHE A 43 -6.55 14.28 -14.27
CA PHE A 43 -6.28 13.42 -15.42
C PHE A 43 -5.28 14.05 -16.40
N LYS A 44 -5.35 15.37 -16.57
CA LYS A 44 -4.50 16.10 -17.52
C LYS A 44 -3.14 16.52 -16.97
N HIS A 45 -3.08 16.96 -15.70
CA HIS A 45 -1.91 17.67 -15.16
C HIS A 45 -1.22 16.95 -14.00
N ALA A 46 -1.89 16.00 -13.36
CA ALA A 46 -1.37 15.18 -12.27
C ALA A 46 -1.88 13.73 -12.37
N PRO A 47 -1.69 13.05 -13.53
CA PRO A 47 -2.24 11.71 -13.74
C PRO A 47 -1.67 10.67 -12.77
N GLY A 48 -0.50 10.92 -12.19
CA GLY A 48 0.11 10.05 -11.17
C GLY A 48 -0.68 9.97 -9.87
N LEU A 49 -1.59 10.93 -9.62
CA LEU A 49 -2.48 10.90 -8.45
C LEU A 49 -3.41 9.67 -8.41
N PHE A 50 -3.67 9.04 -9.55
CA PHE A 50 -4.54 7.87 -9.66
C PHE A 50 -3.76 6.56 -9.67
N ASP A 51 -2.67 6.48 -8.90
CA ASP A 51 -1.79 5.31 -8.85
C ASP A 51 -2.51 4.07 -8.30
N ASP A 52 -3.31 4.20 -7.26
CA ASP A 52 -4.18 3.14 -6.77
C ASP A 52 -5.07 2.55 -7.88
N ILE A 53 -5.57 3.35 -8.82
CA ILE A 53 -6.45 2.88 -9.89
C ILE A 53 -5.68 2.27 -11.06
N TYR A 54 -4.65 2.97 -11.61
CA TYR A 54 -3.97 2.41 -12.79
C TYR A 54 -3.09 1.20 -12.44
N MET A 55 -2.67 1.06 -11.18
CA MET A 55 -2.00 -0.16 -10.73
C MET A 55 -2.97 -1.32 -10.60
N ASP A 56 -4.15 -1.13 -9.98
CA ASP A 56 -5.26 -2.08 -10.01
C ASP A 56 -5.57 -2.54 -11.43
N LEU A 57 -5.69 -1.58 -12.36
CA LEU A 57 -6.00 -1.86 -13.76
C LEU A 57 -4.91 -2.70 -14.45
N THR A 58 -3.65 -2.57 -14.05
CA THR A 58 -2.58 -3.45 -14.55
C THR A 58 -2.90 -4.93 -14.27
N PHE A 59 -3.41 -5.24 -13.07
CA PHE A 59 -3.79 -6.60 -12.71
C PHE A 59 -5.10 -7.02 -13.37
N VAL A 60 -6.08 -6.12 -13.44
CA VAL A 60 -7.36 -6.34 -14.15
C VAL A 60 -7.12 -6.68 -15.63
N GLU A 61 -6.22 -5.98 -16.31
CA GLU A 61 -5.86 -6.25 -17.71
C GLU A 61 -5.21 -7.63 -17.89
N VAL A 62 -4.39 -8.09 -16.95
CA VAL A 62 -3.82 -9.44 -16.99
C VAL A 62 -4.91 -10.50 -16.86
N PHE A 63 -5.86 -10.31 -15.92
CA PHE A 63 -7.02 -11.20 -15.80
C PHE A 63 -7.89 -11.20 -17.05
N ASP A 64 -8.12 -10.05 -17.67
CA ASP A 64 -8.94 -9.95 -18.88
C ASP A 64 -8.31 -10.66 -20.07
N ARG A 65 -7.00 -10.54 -20.22
CA ARG A 65 -6.22 -11.11 -21.32
C ARG A 65 -5.94 -12.60 -21.15
N LEU A 66 -5.58 -13.06 -19.95
CA LEU A 66 -5.10 -14.41 -19.67
C LEU A 66 -6.10 -15.28 -18.91
N GLY A 67 -7.19 -14.69 -18.43
CA GLY A 67 -8.21 -15.37 -17.63
C GLY A 67 -7.92 -15.37 -16.13
N ILE A 68 -8.93 -15.81 -15.37
CA ILE A 68 -8.92 -15.77 -13.89
C ILE A 68 -7.87 -16.69 -13.24
N ASP A 69 -7.33 -17.65 -14.00
CA ASP A 69 -6.29 -18.59 -13.57
C ASP A 69 -4.88 -18.16 -13.97
N ALA A 70 -4.70 -16.93 -14.49
CA ALA A 70 -3.41 -16.39 -14.89
C ALA A 70 -2.33 -16.65 -13.82
N PRO A 71 -1.12 -17.10 -14.23
CA PRO A 71 -0.04 -17.36 -13.27
C PRO A 71 0.55 -16.06 -12.72
N VAL A 72 1.06 -16.10 -11.49
CA VAL A 72 1.62 -14.92 -10.78
C VAL A 72 2.71 -14.22 -11.59
N ASP A 73 3.54 -14.96 -12.30
CA ASP A 73 4.63 -14.39 -13.13
C ASP A 73 4.10 -13.40 -14.17
N SER A 74 2.89 -13.64 -14.71
CA SER A 74 2.29 -12.73 -15.69
C SER A 74 1.92 -11.38 -15.09
N PHE A 75 1.44 -11.38 -13.84
CA PHE A 75 1.16 -10.15 -13.08
C PHE A 75 2.45 -9.43 -12.72
N ALA A 76 3.43 -10.17 -12.20
CA ALA A 76 4.74 -9.61 -11.84
C ALA A 76 5.44 -8.98 -13.05
N HIS A 77 5.41 -9.63 -14.22
CA HIS A 77 5.98 -9.08 -15.44
C HIS A 77 5.22 -7.84 -15.93
N ALA A 78 3.89 -7.86 -15.95
CA ALA A 78 3.10 -6.69 -16.33
C ALA A 78 3.42 -5.49 -15.43
N PHE A 79 3.42 -5.69 -14.12
CA PHE A 79 3.74 -4.69 -13.12
C PHE A 79 5.17 -4.14 -13.27
N ALA A 80 6.18 -5.01 -13.35
CA ALA A 80 7.58 -4.58 -13.39
C ALA A 80 7.93 -3.81 -14.68
N HIS A 81 7.23 -4.06 -15.79
CA HIS A 81 7.49 -3.41 -17.08
C HIS A 81 6.54 -2.25 -17.39
N ALA A 82 5.59 -1.95 -16.50
CA ALA A 82 4.70 -0.81 -16.67
C ALA A 82 5.47 0.52 -16.73
N ASP A 83 4.91 1.51 -17.44
CA ASP A 83 5.60 2.78 -17.71
C ASP A 83 5.44 3.83 -16.61
N TYR A 84 4.56 3.60 -15.63
CA TYR A 84 4.36 4.51 -14.52
C TYR A 84 5.54 4.52 -13.54
N GLY A 85 5.65 5.63 -12.78
CA GLY A 85 6.57 5.73 -11.62
C GLY A 85 6.09 4.84 -10.49
N LEU A 86 7.02 4.38 -9.67
CA LEU A 86 6.72 3.59 -8.46
C LEU A 86 7.54 4.11 -7.29
N TRP A 87 7.04 3.86 -6.08
CA TRP A 87 7.64 4.24 -4.81
C TRP A 87 7.64 3.05 -3.86
N HIS A 88 8.25 3.15 -2.72
CA HIS A 88 8.19 2.23 -1.57
C HIS A 88 8.27 0.74 -1.97
N ALA A 89 7.35 -0.09 -1.47
CA ALA A 89 7.33 -1.52 -1.74
C ALA A 89 7.20 -1.84 -3.23
N ASN A 90 6.43 -1.06 -3.97
CA ASN A 90 6.25 -1.21 -5.40
C ASN A 90 7.54 -1.01 -6.19
N GLN A 91 8.30 0.06 -5.89
CA GLN A 91 9.58 0.30 -6.57
C GLN A 91 10.61 -0.76 -6.20
N ALA A 92 10.65 -1.20 -4.95
CA ALA A 92 11.53 -2.27 -4.52
C ALA A 92 11.18 -3.60 -5.21
N ALA A 93 9.89 -3.91 -5.34
CA ALA A 93 9.41 -5.09 -6.06
C ALA A 93 9.76 -5.05 -7.55
N ARG A 94 9.57 -3.90 -8.22
CA ARG A 94 10.00 -3.71 -9.63
C ARG A 94 11.48 -4.00 -9.78
N TYR A 95 12.32 -3.41 -8.93
CA TYR A 95 13.76 -3.66 -8.94
C TYR A 95 14.06 -5.15 -8.77
N ASN A 96 13.44 -5.80 -7.79
CA ASN A 96 13.63 -7.22 -7.51
C ASN A 96 13.29 -8.10 -8.71
N ILE A 97 12.11 -7.92 -9.30
CA ILE A 97 11.63 -8.72 -10.45
C ILE A 97 12.56 -8.54 -11.65
N LEU A 98 12.96 -7.30 -11.97
CA LEU A 98 13.87 -7.00 -13.09
C LEU A 98 15.28 -7.57 -12.86
N ASN A 99 15.65 -7.89 -11.62
CA ASN A 99 16.90 -8.58 -11.25
C ASN A 99 16.72 -10.08 -10.97
N GLY A 100 15.57 -10.66 -11.33
CA GLY A 100 15.31 -12.10 -11.27
C GLY A 100 14.80 -12.60 -9.91
N ILE A 101 14.46 -11.72 -8.97
CA ILE A 101 13.84 -12.08 -7.69
C ILE A 101 12.32 -12.01 -7.91
N MET A 102 11.69 -13.15 -8.18
CA MET A 102 10.28 -13.27 -8.50
C MET A 102 9.41 -13.43 -7.24
N PRO A 103 8.08 -13.17 -7.33
CA PRO A 103 7.16 -13.45 -6.23
C PRO A 103 7.22 -14.92 -5.77
N PRO A 104 7.03 -15.20 -4.48
CA PRO A 104 6.76 -14.26 -3.38
C PRO A 104 8.02 -13.59 -2.80
N ALA A 105 9.21 -13.95 -3.28
CA ALA A 105 10.47 -13.42 -2.76
C ALA A 105 10.66 -11.92 -3.04
N SER A 106 10.06 -11.37 -4.11
CA SER A 106 10.15 -9.95 -4.46
C SER A 106 9.49 -9.03 -3.42
N GLY A 107 8.41 -9.47 -2.79
CA GLY A 107 7.71 -8.74 -1.72
C GLY A 107 8.22 -9.06 -0.32
N HIS A 108 8.98 -10.15 -0.15
CA HIS A 108 9.43 -10.60 1.16
C HIS A 108 10.38 -9.60 1.82
N TRP A 109 10.18 -9.27 3.10
CA TRP A 109 10.87 -8.20 3.83
C TRP A 109 12.42 -8.30 3.83
N LEU A 110 13.01 -9.49 3.68
CA LEU A 110 14.45 -9.62 3.52
C LEU A 110 14.99 -9.05 2.19
N ASN A 111 14.14 -9.01 1.16
CA ASN A 111 14.47 -8.49 -0.17
C ASN A 111 13.79 -7.13 -0.46
N ASN A 112 12.84 -6.73 0.38
CA ASN A 112 12.07 -5.51 0.24
C ASN A 112 11.93 -4.82 1.60
N PRO A 113 12.78 -3.84 1.93
CA PRO A 113 12.69 -3.10 3.20
C PRO A 113 11.39 -2.34 3.41
N HIS A 114 10.54 -2.25 2.39
CA HIS A 114 9.24 -1.60 2.40
C HIS A 114 8.06 -2.59 2.47
N ALA A 115 8.31 -3.84 2.85
CA ALA A 115 7.31 -4.91 2.79
C ALA A 115 6.00 -4.63 3.57
N ASP A 116 6.03 -3.80 4.62
CA ASP A 116 4.87 -3.42 5.42
C ASP A 116 4.16 -2.14 4.93
N ASP A 117 4.67 -1.49 3.87
CA ASP A 117 4.08 -0.27 3.32
C ASP A 117 2.71 -0.54 2.68
N ILE A 118 1.96 0.53 2.46
CA ILE A 118 0.55 0.53 2.04
C ILE A 118 0.31 -0.03 0.62
N ASP A 119 1.35 -0.23 -0.19
CA ASP A 119 1.25 -0.40 -1.65
C ASP A 119 0.17 -1.40 -2.09
N TYR A 120 0.20 -2.66 -1.63
CA TYR A 120 -0.84 -3.61 -2.00
C TYR A 120 -2.21 -3.29 -1.37
N GLN A 121 -2.26 -2.58 -0.26
CA GLN A 121 -3.52 -2.16 0.35
C GLN A 121 -4.32 -1.27 -0.61
N ILE A 122 -3.69 -0.36 -1.31
CA ILE A 122 -4.32 0.55 -2.25
C ILE A 122 -4.55 -0.08 -3.64
N GLU A 123 -3.98 -1.25 -3.88
CA GLU A 123 -4.04 -1.99 -5.14
C GLU A 123 -4.84 -3.29 -5.03
N ALA A 124 -5.71 -3.43 -4.03
CA ALA A 124 -6.46 -4.65 -3.76
C ALA A 124 -7.96 -4.54 -4.03
N ASP A 125 -8.44 -3.38 -4.42
CA ASP A 125 -9.87 -3.09 -4.60
C ASP A 125 -10.51 -4.02 -5.64
N PHE A 126 -9.81 -4.27 -6.76
CA PHE A 126 -10.26 -5.19 -7.81
C PHE A 126 -10.50 -6.61 -7.28
N ALA A 127 -9.68 -7.08 -6.32
CA ALA A 127 -9.81 -8.44 -5.78
C ALA A 127 -11.16 -8.63 -5.08
N GLY A 128 -11.61 -7.65 -4.29
CA GLY A 128 -12.92 -7.64 -3.67
C GLY A 128 -14.05 -7.38 -4.66
N LEU A 129 -13.87 -6.44 -5.59
CA LEU A 129 -14.87 -6.09 -6.58
C LEU A 129 -15.18 -7.22 -7.57
N MET A 130 -14.23 -8.12 -7.84
CA MET A 130 -14.46 -9.29 -8.68
C MET A 130 -14.92 -10.54 -7.91
N THR A 131 -15.06 -10.46 -6.58
CA THR A 131 -15.45 -11.59 -5.72
C THR A 131 -16.63 -11.26 -4.78
N PRO A 132 -17.81 -10.86 -5.31
CA PRO A 132 -18.96 -10.46 -4.52
C PRO A 132 -19.38 -11.55 -3.51
N GLY A 133 -19.39 -11.24 -2.21
CA GLY A 133 -19.76 -12.17 -1.14
C GLY A 133 -18.79 -13.32 -0.92
N MET A 134 -17.58 -13.28 -1.51
CA MET A 134 -16.60 -14.37 -1.47
C MET A 134 -15.25 -13.88 -0.90
N PRO A 135 -15.18 -13.45 0.38
CA PRO A 135 -13.99 -12.86 0.97
C PRO A 135 -12.77 -13.78 0.97
N ASN A 136 -12.96 -15.10 1.07
CA ASN A 136 -11.82 -16.03 1.02
C ASN A 136 -11.24 -16.14 -0.40
N THR A 137 -12.07 -16.02 -1.43
CA THR A 137 -11.59 -15.94 -2.83
C THR A 137 -10.86 -14.62 -3.08
N ALA A 138 -11.31 -13.49 -2.47
CA ALA A 138 -10.55 -12.25 -2.48
C ALA A 138 -9.16 -12.44 -1.84
N SER A 139 -9.10 -13.15 -0.70
CA SER A 139 -7.84 -13.49 -0.02
C SER A 139 -6.91 -14.36 -0.87
N GLU A 140 -7.44 -15.31 -1.66
CA GLU A 140 -6.65 -16.13 -2.58
C GLU A 140 -6.02 -15.29 -3.72
N ILE A 141 -6.77 -14.30 -4.25
CA ILE A 141 -6.24 -13.35 -5.22
C ILE A 141 -5.17 -12.47 -4.58
N SER A 142 -5.43 -11.99 -3.38
CA SER A 142 -4.48 -11.18 -2.60
C SER A 142 -3.21 -11.95 -2.25
N ASP A 143 -3.30 -13.26 -1.97
CA ASP A 143 -2.12 -14.11 -1.76
C ASP A 143 -1.24 -14.19 -3.02
N LYS A 144 -1.89 -14.34 -4.18
CA LYS A 144 -1.19 -14.42 -5.46
C LYS A 144 -0.49 -13.11 -5.84
N ILE A 145 -1.18 -11.97 -5.70
CA ILE A 145 -0.74 -10.69 -6.26
C ILE A 145 -0.02 -9.84 -5.22
N GLY A 146 -0.51 -9.80 -3.98
CA GLY A 146 0.06 -8.95 -2.94
C GLY A 146 1.52 -9.29 -2.59
N HIS A 147 1.91 -10.55 -2.74
CA HIS A 147 3.30 -10.97 -2.53
C HIS A 147 4.25 -10.60 -3.68
N ILE A 148 3.77 -9.92 -4.71
CA ILE A 148 4.65 -9.24 -5.68
C ILE A 148 5.44 -8.14 -4.97
N MET A 149 4.78 -7.35 -4.10
CA MET A 149 5.33 -6.15 -3.47
C MET A 149 5.38 -6.17 -1.94
N ASN A 150 4.45 -6.85 -1.25
CA ASN A 150 4.30 -6.79 0.20
C ASN A 150 4.42 -8.14 0.89
N TYR A 151 4.58 -8.10 2.23
CA TYR A 151 4.63 -9.24 3.13
C TYR A 151 4.12 -8.80 4.50
N GLY A 152 3.55 -9.72 5.32
CA GLY A 152 3.10 -9.38 6.67
C GLY A 152 1.99 -8.32 6.68
N ASP A 153 2.16 -7.26 7.46
CA ASP A 153 1.14 -6.23 7.65
C ASP A 153 0.79 -5.49 6.35
N GLY A 154 1.74 -5.26 5.45
CA GLY A 154 1.49 -4.66 4.14
C GLY A 154 0.58 -5.52 3.26
N TRP A 155 0.79 -6.84 3.28
CA TRP A 155 -0.09 -7.79 2.59
C TRP A 155 -1.47 -7.87 3.25
N TYR A 156 -1.54 -7.88 4.59
CA TYR A 156 -2.82 -7.89 5.32
C TYR A 156 -3.68 -6.67 4.98
N GLY A 157 -3.08 -5.51 4.73
CA GLY A 157 -3.81 -4.34 4.26
C GLY A 157 -4.68 -4.64 3.06
N GLY A 158 -4.10 -5.22 2.00
CA GLY A 158 -4.84 -5.60 0.80
C GLY A 158 -5.83 -6.75 1.01
N VAL A 159 -5.48 -7.76 1.82
CA VAL A 159 -6.43 -8.84 2.18
C VAL A 159 -7.67 -8.25 2.85
N TYR A 160 -7.51 -7.33 3.78
CA TYR A 160 -8.61 -6.72 4.52
C TYR A 160 -9.46 -5.78 3.63
N ILE A 161 -8.83 -4.94 2.81
CA ILE A 161 -9.54 -4.07 1.86
C ILE A 161 -10.33 -4.93 0.86
N GLY A 162 -9.73 -5.94 0.26
CA GLY A 162 -10.42 -6.85 -0.66
C GLY A 162 -11.59 -7.59 0.00
N ALA A 163 -11.44 -8.02 1.27
CA ALA A 163 -12.52 -8.64 2.03
C ALA A 163 -13.67 -7.65 2.32
N MET A 164 -13.37 -6.39 2.67
CA MET A 164 -14.40 -5.36 2.86
C MET A 164 -15.19 -5.08 1.59
N TYR A 165 -14.53 -4.93 0.44
CA TYR A 165 -15.21 -4.79 -0.85
C TYR A 165 -16.07 -6.01 -1.19
N SER A 166 -15.56 -7.21 -0.96
CA SER A 166 -16.31 -8.45 -1.20
C SER A 166 -17.60 -8.53 -0.37
N LEU A 167 -17.52 -8.19 0.92
CA LEU A 167 -18.66 -8.22 1.85
C LEU A 167 -19.63 -7.04 1.63
N ALA A 168 -19.16 -5.93 1.08
CA ALA A 168 -19.98 -4.77 0.73
C ALA A 168 -21.09 -5.07 -0.29
N PHE A 169 -21.00 -6.17 -1.04
CA PHE A 169 -22.04 -6.60 -1.97
C PHE A 169 -23.23 -7.31 -1.28
N ILE A 170 -23.05 -7.78 -0.06
CA ILE A 170 -24.02 -8.63 0.65
C ILE A 170 -24.45 -8.09 2.01
N SER A 171 -23.93 -6.93 2.41
CA SER A 171 -24.30 -6.24 3.65
C SER A 171 -24.45 -4.74 3.39
N ASP A 172 -25.49 -4.15 3.96
CA ASP A 172 -25.72 -2.69 4.00
C ASP A 172 -25.25 -2.04 5.31
N ASP A 173 -24.77 -2.85 6.27
CA ASP A 173 -24.23 -2.39 7.55
C ASP A 173 -22.69 -2.32 7.51
N ILE A 174 -22.17 -1.11 7.56
CA ILE A 174 -20.73 -0.82 7.57
C ILE A 174 -20.02 -1.50 8.74
N ASN A 175 -20.65 -1.56 9.92
CA ASN A 175 -20.06 -2.22 11.10
C ASN A 175 -19.88 -3.71 10.86
N ILE A 176 -20.85 -4.35 10.20
CA ILE A 176 -20.76 -5.75 9.82
C ILE A 176 -19.63 -5.94 8.80
N VAL A 177 -19.57 -5.13 7.75
CA VAL A 177 -18.52 -5.22 6.72
C VAL A 177 -17.14 -5.13 7.34
N VAL A 178 -16.89 -4.13 8.18
CA VAL A 178 -15.59 -3.90 8.84
C VAL A 178 -15.22 -5.07 9.78
N GLN A 179 -16.17 -5.54 10.61
CA GLN A 179 -15.90 -6.57 11.61
C GLN A 179 -15.79 -7.98 10.99
N GLU A 180 -16.62 -8.31 10.01
CA GLU A 180 -16.56 -9.60 9.34
C GLU A 180 -15.30 -9.71 8.45
N ALA A 181 -14.94 -8.64 7.73
CA ALA A 181 -13.71 -8.61 6.96
C ALA A 181 -12.46 -8.84 7.82
N LEU A 182 -12.44 -8.32 9.05
CA LEU A 182 -11.30 -8.48 9.96
C LEU A 182 -11.04 -9.96 10.33
N LYS A 183 -12.03 -10.83 10.21
CA LYS A 183 -11.86 -12.28 10.42
C LYS A 183 -10.99 -12.96 9.37
N THR A 184 -10.69 -12.29 8.26
CA THR A 184 -9.71 -12.78 7.27
C THR A 184 -8.26 -12.60 7.72
N ILE A 185 -8.02 -11.80 8.76
CA ILE A 185 -6.69 -11.47 9.27
C ILE A 185 -6.41 -12.25 10.57
N PRO A 186 -5.22 -12.85 10.72
CA PRO A 186 -4.86 -13.57 11.95
C PRO A 186 -4.89 -12.66 13.19
N GLU A 187 -5.60 -13.10 14.24
CA GLU A 187 -5.83 -12.31 15.47
C GLU A 187 -4.54 -11.88 16.20
N ASN A 188 -3.48 -12.66 16.05
CA ASN A 188 -2.18 -12.37 16.66
C ASN A 188 -1.30 -11.44 15.85
N SER A 189 -1.74 -10.98 14.67
CA SER A 189 -1.01 -9.97 13.88
C SER A 189 -1.16 -8.57 14.47
N ARG A 190 -0.14 -7.74 14.27
CA ARG A 190 -0.17 -6.31 14.62
C ARG A 190 -1.31 -5.58 13.89
N PHE A 191 -1.50 -5.92 12.62
CA PHE A 191 -2.58 -5.38 11.79
C PHE A 191 -3.97 -5.63 12.40
N HIS A 192 -4.28 -6.90 12.72
CA HIS A 192 -5.57 -7.25 13.34
C HIS A 192 -5.79 -6.52 14.67
N GLN A 193 -4.76 -6.47 15.51
CA GLN A 193 -4.85 -5.80 16.81
C GLN A 193 -5.14 -4.30 16.67
N CYS A 194 -4.52 -3.62 15.70
CA CYS A 194 -4.79 -2.22 15.43
C CYS A 194 -6.23 -2.00 14.95
N MET A 195 -6.71 -2.77 13.98
CA MET A 195 -8.08 -2.63 13.48
C MET A 195 -9.10 -2.92 14.58
N ASN A 196 -8.87 -3.95 15.40
CA ASN A 196 -9.72 -4.24 16.56
C ASN A 196 -9.73 -3.09 17.57
N ASP A 197 -8.60 -2.47 17.87
CA ASP A 197 -8.53 -1.30 18.75
C ASP A 197 -9.36 -0.13 18.19
N VAL A 198 -9.26 0.17 16.89
CA VAL A 198 -10.07 1.23 16.24
C VAL A 198 -11.57 0.95 16.39
N ILE A 199 -12.00 -0.30 16.19
CA ILE A 199 -13.40 -0.73 16.40
C ILE A 199 -13.82 -0.55 17.86
N GLN A 200 -12.96 -0.88 18.84
CA GLN A 200 -13.25 -0.71 20.26
C GLN A 200 -13.28 0.78 20.64
N TRP A 201 -12.36 1.59 20.14
CA TRP A 201 -12.36 3.05 20.39
C TRP A 201 -13.56 3.73 19.76
N HIS A 202 -14.01 3.31 18.57
CA HIS A 202 -15.27 3.80 18.01
C HIS A 202 -16.46 3.51 18.94
N ARG A 203 -16.54 2.34 19.58
CA ARG A 203 -17.57 2.01 20.58
C ARG A 203 -17.45 2.87 21.84
N GLN A 204 -16.23 3.18 22.23
CA GLN A 204 -15.94 4.02 23.42
C GLN A 204 -16.19 5.50 23.16
N TYR A 205 -15.87 5.98 21.98
CA TYR A 205 -15.95 7.38 21.57
C TYR A 205 -16.82 7.55 20.30
N PRO A 206 -18.12 7.18 20.34
CA PRO A 206 -18.93 7.02 19.12
C PRO A 206 -19.15 8.33 18.34
N ASN A 207 -18.95 9.50 18.95
CA ASN A 207 -19.10 10.81 18.35
C ASN A 207 -17.80 11.61 18.27
N ASP A 208 -16.67 11.00 18.55
CA ASP A 208 -15.37 11.68 18.60
C ASP A 208 -14.27 10.87 17.89
N TRP A 209 -14.24 10.97 16.57
CA TRP A 209 -13.21 10.30 15.78
C TRP A 209 -11.80 10.84 16.08
N LYS A 210 -11.68 12.10 16.55
CA LYS A 210 -10.39 12.72 16.89
C LYS A 210 -9.76 12.09 18.11
N GLN A 211 -10.57 11.66 19.08
CA GLN A 211 -10.07 10.90 20.23
C GLN A 211 -9.58 9.52 19.78
N THR A 212 -10.31 8.82 18.90
CA THR A 212 -9.87 7.55 18.32
C THR A 212 -8.57 7.71 17.53
N TRP A 213 -8.47 8.78 16.73
CA TRP A 213 -7.23 9.11 16.03
C TRP A 213 -6.05 9.30 16.98
N ALA A 214 -6.25 10.06 18.08
CA ALA A 214 -5.21 10.31 19.06
C ALA A 214 -4.72 9.02 19.77
N GLU A 215 -5.63 8.10 20.09
CA GLU A 215 -5.26 6.80 20.66
C GLU A 215 -4.53 5.93 19.63
N CYS A 216 -4.94 5.98 18.37
CA CYS A 216 -4.32 5.26 17.28
C CYS A 216 -2.89 5.75 17.02
N GLU A 217 -2.69 7.06 16.89
CA GLU A 217 -1.38 7.69 16.75
C GLU A 217 -0.44 7.32 17.90
N LYS A 218 -0.93 7.38 19.12
CA LYS A 218 -0.15 7.06 20.31
C LYS A 218 0.32 5.62 20.37
N LYS A 219 -0.52 4.67 19.93
CA LYS A 219 -0.26 3.23 20.10
C LYS A 219 0.34 2.59 18.84
N TRP A 220 -0.09 3.01 17.65
CA TRP A 220 0.14 2.29 16.41
C TRP A 220 0.96 3.05 15.37
N ASN A 221 1.15 4.35 15.53
CA ASN A 221 1.96 5.13 14.59
C ASN A 221 3.46 4.88 14.82
N GLN A 222 3.91 3.66 14.56
CA GLN A 222 5.30 3.23 14.63
C GLN A 222 5.63 2.51 13.34
N ASP A 223 6.30 3.20 12.44
CA ASP A 223 6.89 2.60 11.26
C ASP A 223 8.16 1.84 11.68
N ILE A 224 8.17 0.53 11.47
CA ILE A 224 9.28 -0.34 11.84
C ILE A 224 10.16 -0.63 10.63
N GLY A 225 9.55 -0.84 9.48
CA GLY A 225 10.20 -1.35 8.30
C GLY A 225 10.64 -0.28 7.31
N CYS A 226 9.74 0.63 6.95
CA CYS A 226 9.98 1.59 5.88
C CYS A 226 11.15 2.54 6.19
N PRO A 227 12.28 2.44 5.47
CA PRO A 227 13.43 3.29 5.75
C PRO A 227 13.17 4.78 5.58
N GLU A 228 12.16 5.17 4.81
CA GLU A 228 11.80 6.58 4.61
C GLU A 228 11.06 7.16 5.82
N GLY A 229 10.24 6.35 6.51
CA GLY A 229 9.39 6.76 7.63
C GLY A 229 9.95 6.46 9.02
N THR A 230 10.71 5.40 9.15
CA THR A 230 11.20 4.92 10.46
C THR A 230 11.91 6.01 11.26
N LEU A 231 11.44 6.26 12.49
CA LEU A 231 11.88 7.33 13.40
C LEU A 231 11.63 8.77 12.87
N LEU A 232 10.72 8.94 11.92
CA LEU A 232 10.28 10.20 11.34
C LEU A 232 8.75 10.34 11.43
N PRO A 233 8.19 11.55 11.27
CA PRO A 233 6.73 11.76 11.26
C PRO A 233 6.01 11.13 10.06
N TYR A 234 6.70 10.91 8.95
CA TYR A 234 6.15 10.24 7.78
C TYR A 234 5.88 8.78 8.09
N ASN A 235 4.69 8.30 7.77
CA ASN A 235 4.34 6.89 7.96
C ASN A 235 3.47 6.41 6.81
N ILE A 236 4.01 5.49 6.01
CA ILE A 236 3.34 4.84 4.88
C ILE A 236 2.99 3.38 5.20
N ASP A 237 3.13 2.95 6.44
CA ASP A 237 2.75 1.62 6.93
C ASP A 237 1.26 1.35 6.68
N ALA A 238 0.93 0.17 6.18
CA ALA A 238 -0.43 -0.27 5.94
C ALA A 238 -1.31 -0.26 7.20
N VAL A 239 -0.74 -0.52 8.37
CA VAL A 239 -1.50 -0.59 9.64
C VAL A 239 -2.15 0.75 9.97
N ILE A 240 -1.37 1.84 10.00
CA ILE A 240 -1.91 3.15 10.38
C ILE A 240 -2.84 3.71 9.29
N ASN A 241 -2.48 3.53 8.03
CA ASN A 241 -3.29 4.01 6.91
C ASN A 241 -4.61 3.25 6.79
N CYS A 242 -4.63 1.93 7.00
CA CYS A 242 -5.87 1.18 7.05
C CYS A 242 -6.76 1.57 8.25
N ALA A 243 -6.16 1.91 9.40
CA ALA A 243 -6.90 2.46 10.52
C ALA A 243 -7.67 3.73 10.13
N TYR A 244 -7.09 4.59 9.29
CA TYR A 244 -7.76 5.80 8.79
C TYR A 244 -8.88 5.50 7.79
N VAL A 245 -8.76 4.46 6.97
CA VAL A 245 -9.86 3.94 6.16
C VAL A 245 -11.02 3.50 7.06
N VAL A 246 -10.72 2.69 8.08
CA VAL A 246 -11.73 2.17 9.04
C VAL A 246 -12.39 3.30 9.83
N MET A 247 -11.63 4.32 10.26
CA MET A 247 -12.20 5.51 10.91
C MET A 247 -13.16 6.25 9.99
N GLY A 248 -12.78 6.48 8.72
CA GLY A 248 -13.66 7.09 7.74
C GLY A 248 -14.99 6.33 7.58
N LEU A 249 -14.92 5.01 7.46
CA LEU A 249 -16.10 4.14 7.31
C LEU A 249 -17.00 4.19 8.55
N LEU A 250 -16.45 3.97 9.75
CA LEU A 250 -17.23 3.86 10.98
C LEU A 250 -17.85 5.19 11.41
N TYR A 251 -17.08 6.28 11.39
CA TYR A 251 -17.55 7.60 11.82
C TYR A 251 -18.28 8.39 10.72
N GLY A 252 -18.14 7.95 9.46
CA GLY A 252 -18.90 8.50 8.35
C GLY A 252 -20.37 8.11 8.38
N GLU A 253 -20.73 7.03 9.07
CA GLU A 253 -22.12 6.59 9.31
C GLU A 253 -22.95 6.47 8.02
N GLY A 254 -22.31 6.11 6.90
CA GLY A 254 -22.95 6.02 5.59
C GLY A 254 -23.09 7.32 4.83
N ASP A 255 -22.68 8.45 5.39
CA ASP A 255 -22.59 9.72 4.66
C ASP A 255 -21.31 9.75 3.81
N PHE A 256 -21.46 9.93 2.50
CA PHE A 256 -20.38 9.86 1.54
C PHE A 256 -19.31 10.95 1.76
N TYR A 257 -19.75 12.17 2.09
CA TYR A 257 -18.83 13.27 2.38
C TYR A 257 -18.07 13.03 3.69
N LYS A 258 -18.78 12.71 4.78
CA LYS A 258 -18.15 12.47 6.08
C LYS A 258 -17.14 11.34 6.02
N THR A 259 -17.46 10.26 5.31
CA THR A 259 -16.56 9.10 5.15
C THR A 259 -15.24 9.53 4.53
N MET A 260 -15.27 10.26 3.42
CA MET A 260 -14.06 10.77 2.78
C MET A 260 -13.34 11.81 3.63
N ASP A 261 -14.07 12.78 4.19
CA ASP A 261 -13.52 13.91 4.94
C ASP A 261 -12.79 13.44 6.20
N ILE A 262 -13.36 12.51 6.96
CA ILE A 262 -12.72 11.95 8.16
C ILE A 262 -11.48 11.15 7.78
N SER A 263 -11.56 10.26 6.78
CA SER A 263 -10.43 9.47 6.32
C SER A 263 -9.27 10.37 5.85
N THR A 264 -9.56 11.39 5.03
CA THR A 264 -8.58 12.40 4.58
C THR A 264 -7.97 13.17 5.74
N ARG A 265 -8.80 13.63 6.72
CA ARG A 265 -8.33 14.45 7.84
C ARG A 265 -7.46 13.69 8.83
N CYS A 266 -7.45 12.38 8.80
CA CYS A 266 -6.51 11.58 9.58
C CYS A 266 -5.05 11.81 9.17
N GLY A 267 -4.77 12.30 7.97
CA GLY A 267 -3.43 12.60 7.48
C GLY A 267 -2.71 11.40 6.84
N GLN A 268 -1.40 11.45 6.81
CA GLN A 268 -0.50 10.51 6.12
C GLN A 268 -0.86 10.37 4.63
N ASP A 269 -1.19 9.19 4.15
CA ASP A 269 -1.64 8.94 2.77
C ASP A 269 -3.11 9.36 2.60
N SER A 270 -3.33 10.65 2.56
CA SER A 270 -4.65 11.26 2.73
C SER A 270 -5.47 11.37 1.44
N ASP A 271 -5.05 10.76 0.35
CA ASP A 271 -5.78 10.58 -0.90
C ASP A 271 -6.14 9.11 -1.15
N CYS A 272 -5.25 8.15 -0.93
CA CYS A 272 -5.56 6.74 -1.08
C CYS A 272 -6.47 6.21 0.05
N ASN A 273 -6.30 6.70 1.29
CA ASN A 273 -7.17 6.30 2.39
C ASN A 273 -8.66 6.64 2.13
N PRO A 274 -9.05 7.86 1.73
CA PRO A 274 -10.45 8.14 1.36
C PRO A 274 -10.87 7.49 0.04
N ALA A 275 -9.96 7.13 -0.86
CA ALA A 275 -10.27 6.35 -2.05
C ALA A 275 -10.84 4.99 -1.67
N SER A 276 -10.12 4.20 -0.85
CA SER A 276 -10.60 2.92 -0.36
C SER A 276 -11.89 3.05 0.47
N ALA A 277 -11.98 4.04 1.38
CA ALA A 277 -13.16 4.25 2.20
C ALA A 277 -14.41 4.59 1.36
N ALA A 278 -14.30 5.52 0.40
CA ALA A 278 -15.39 5.90 -0.49
C ALA A 278 -15.77 4.77 -1.46
N GLY A 279 -14.78 4.01 -1.94
CA GLY A 279 -15.00 2.86 -2.79
C GLY A 279 -15.80 1.76 -2.10
N ILE A 280 -15.44 1.41 -0.87
CA ILE A 280 -16.18 0.42 -0.05
C ILE A 280 -17.60 0.93 0.23
N LEU A 281 -17.76 2.18 0.68
CA LEU A 281 -19.08 2.75 0.95
C LEU A 281 -19.96 2.78 -0.31
N ALA A 282 -19.40 3.22 -1.44
CA ALA A 282 -20.16 3.26 -2.70
C ALA A 282 -20.44 1.86 -3.29
N THR A 283 -19.71 0.83 -2.87
CA THR A 283 -20.06 -0.58 -3.17
C THR A 283 -21.27 -1.01 -2.36
N ILE A 284 -21.35 -0.65 -1.07
CA ILE A 284 -22.50 -0.91 -0.20
C ILE A 284 -23.75 -0.21 -0.76
N GLN A 285 -23.66 1.08 -1.05
CA GLN A 285 -24.81 1.92 -1.43
C GLN A 285 -25.21 1.76 -2.90
N GLY A 286 -24.26 1.45 -3.76
CA GLY A 286 -24.42 1.40 -5.20
C GLY A 286 -24.15 2.74 -5.91
N TYR A 287 -23.70 2.66 -7.14
CA TYR A 287 -23.32 3.79 -7.99
C TYR A 287 -24.38 4.90 -8.08
N SER A 288 -25.66 4.53 -8.15
CA SER A 288 -26.78 5.48 -8.28
C SER A 288 -27.07 6.30 -7.01
N GLN A 289 -26.49 5.90 -5.87
CA GLN A 289 -26.67 6.60 -4.59
C GLN A 289 -25.53 7.58 -4.31
N ILE A 290 -24.45 7.58 -5.10
CA ILE A 290 -23.40 8.59 -4.96
C ILE A 290 -24.01 9.98 -5.24
N PRO A 291 -23.87 10.97 -4.33
CA PRO A 291 -24.54 12.27 -4.49
C PRO A 291 -24.08 13.00 -5.77
N GLU A 292 -25.02 13.69 -6.41
CA GLU A 292 -24.82 14.37 -7.70
C GLU A 292 -23.65 15.36 -7.70
N TYR A 293 -23.39 16.00 -6.56
CA TYR A 293 -22.26 16.90 -6.38
C TYR A 293 -20.91 16.23 -6.76
N TRP A 294 -20.71 14.98 -6.35
CA TRP A 294 -19.50 14.21 -6.64
C TRP A 294 -19.53 13.64 -8.06
N MET A 295 -20.68 13.12 -8.47
CA MET A 295 -20.88 12.49 -9.78
C MET A 295 -20.69 13.44 -10.96
N LYS A 296 -20.95 14.73 -10.80
CA LYS A 296 -20.77 15.73 -11.84
C LYS A 296 -19.34 15.72 -12.40
N ASN A 297 -18.33 15.75 -11.52
CA ASN A 297 -16.93 15.73 -11.93
C ASN A 297 -16.50 14.36 -12.51
N LEU A 298 -17.02 13.27 -11.96
CA LEU A 298 -16.70 11.92 -12.40
C LEU A 298 -17.18 11.66 -13.84
N ARG A 299 -18.43 12.05 -14.16
CA ARG A 299 -19.01 11.83 -15.50
C ARG A 299 -18.22 12.49 -16.63
N GLU A 300 -17.48 13.56 -16.34
CA GLU A 300 -16.62 14.21 -17.33
C GLU A 300 -15.45 13.34 -17.78
N VAL A 301 -15.07 12.35 -16.97
CA VAL A 301 -13.89 11.50 -17.18
C VAL A 301 -14.18 10.02 -17.39
N GLU A 302 -15.42 9.56 -17.17
CA GLU A 302 -15.76 8.13 -17.25
C GLU A 302 -15.40 7.45 -18.59
N ASN A 303 -15.30 8.23 -19.67
CA ASN A 303 -14.88 7.76 -21.00
C ASN A 303 -13.41 8.08 -21.32
N LEU A 304 -12.69 8.72 -20.43
CA LEU A 304 -11.27 9.00 -20.61
C LEU A 304 -10.44 7.85 -20.01
N ASN A 305 -9.42 7.44 -20.73
CA ASN A 305 -8.50 6.43 -20.20
C ASN A 305 -7.68 7.02 -19.07
N PHE A 306 -7.45 6.21 -18.03
CA PHE A 306 -6.41 6.54 -17.06
C PHE A 306 -5.04 6.55 -17.74
N ALA A 307 -4.10 7.28 -17.15
CA ALA A 307 -2.72 7.23 -17.61
C ALA A 307 -2.18 5.80 -17.52
N TYR A 308 -1.27 5.47 -18.43
CA TYR A 308 -0.55 4.18 -18.44
C TYR A 308 -1.40 2.93 -18.73
N THR A 309 -2.68 3.08 -19.06
CA THR A 309 -3.59 1.99 -19.43
C THR A 309 -4.51 2.42 -20.57
N ASP A 310 -5.04 1.46 -21.32
CA ASP A 310 -6.05 1.70 -22.35
C ASP A 310 -7.49 1.62 -21.79
N MET A 311 -7.65 1.58 -20.47
CA MET A 311 -8.92 1.45 -19.78
C MET A 311 -9.46 2.79 -19.26
N SER A 312 -10.71 3.08 -19.58
CA SER A 312 -11.52 4.11 -18.93
C SER A 312 -12.39 3.49 -17.82
N LEU A 313 -12.99 4.32 -16.95
CA LEU A 313 -13.93 3.83 -15.94
C LEU A 313 -15.05 2.99 -16.53
N ASN A 314 -15.64 3.40 -17.67
CA ASN A 314 -16.71 2.63 -18.30
C ASN A 314 -16.25 1.25 -18.79
N GLN A 315 -15.03 1.13 -19.30
CA GLN A 315 -14.44 -0.16 -19.64
C GLN A 315 -14.14 -0.97 -18.38
N THR A 316 -13.59 -0.35 -17.34
CA THR A 316 -13.32 -0.97 -16.04
C THR A 316 -14.59 -1.55 -15.42
N TYR A 317 -15.71 -0.82 -15.45
CA TYR A 317 -17.00 -1.33 -14.96
C TYR A 317 -17.44 -2.61 -15.66
N GLN A 318 -17.27 -2.66 -16.98
CA GLN A 318 -17.67 -3.83 -17.80
C GLN A 318 -16.74 -5.02 -17.53
N THR A 319 -15.44 -4.78 -17.52
CA THR A 319 -14.43 -5.83 -17.29
C THR A 319 -14.54 -6.39 -15.87
N SER A 320 -14.65 -5.53 -14.86
CA SER A 320 -14.84 -5.94 -13.46
C SER A 320 -16.11 -6.76 -13.27
N PHE A 321 -17.23 -6.37 -13.91
CA PHE A 321 -18.45 -7.15 -13.89
C PHE A 321 -18.30 -8.52 -14.57
N LYS A 322 -17.63 -8.58 -15.72
CA LYS A 322 -17.30 -9.84 -16.41
C LYS A 322 -16.49 -10.77 -15.50
N HIS A 323 -15.46 -10.25 -14.83
CA HIS A 323 -14.65 -11.02 -13.90
C HIS A 323 -15.46 -11.50 -12.69
N ALA A 324 -16.34 -10.67 -12.13
CA ALA A 324 -17.23 -11.07 -11.05
C ALA A 324 -18.14 -12.23 -11.45
N LEU A 325 -18.73 -12.20 -12.64
CA LEU A 325 -19.54 -13.32 -13.14
C LEU A 325 -18.73 -14.61 -13.32
N GLN A 326 -17.48 -14.52 -13.76
CA GLN A 326 -16.58 -15.67 -13.88
C GLN A 326 -16.25 -16.26 -12.50
N MET A 327 -15.93 -15.40 -11.51
CA MET A 327 -15.62 -15.83 -10.14
C MET A 327 -16.83 -16.43 -9.44
N ILE A 328 -18.03 -15.89 -9.64
CA ILE A 328 -19.27 -16.45 -9.12
C ILE A 328 -19.49 -17.89 -9.64
N LYS A 329 -19.34 -18.10 -10.96
CA LYS A 329 -19.46 -19.43 -11.55
C LYS A 329 -18.38 -20.39 -11.03
N ARG A 330 -17.14 -19.94 -10.93
CA ARG A 330 -16.01 -20.73 -10.43
C ARG A 330 -16.27 -21.23 -8.98
N ASN A 331 -16.92 -20.41 -8.17
CA ASN A 331 -17.21 -20.72 -6.77
C ASN A 331 -18.61 -21.35 -6.56
N GLY A 332 -19.19 -21.97 -7.59
CA GLY A 332 -20.42 -22.76 -7.47
C GLY A 332 -21.72 -21.95 -7.58
N GLY A 333 -21.63 -20.64 -7.82
CA GLY A 333 -22.78 -19.80 -8.11
C GLY A 333 -23.34 -20.02 -9.50
N SER A 334 -24.51 -19.44 -9.79
CA SER A 334 -25.19 -19.61 -11.07
C SER A 334 -25.72 -18.31 -11.65
N ILE A 335 -25.86 -18.28 -12.97
CA ILE A 335 -26.42 -17.15 -13.73
C ILE A 335 -27.53 -17.70 -14.61
N SER A 336 -28.76 -17.17 -14.44
CA SER A 336 -29.94 -17.55 -15.19
C SER A 336 -30.69 -16.29 -15.63
N GLY A 337 -30.51 -15.87 -16.88
CA GLY A 337 -30.99 -14.56 -17.35
C GLY A 337 -30.37 -13.44 -16.50
N ASP A 338 -31.21 -12.59 -15.95
CA ASP A 338 -30.79 -11.48 -15.08
C ASP A 338 -30.59 -11.87 -13.60
N ASN A 339 -30.86 -13.13 -13.26
CA ASN A 339 -30.70 -13.62 -11.89
C ASN A 339 -29.32 -14.20 -11.69
N ILE A 340 -28.63 -13.71 -10.68
CA ILE A 340 -27.31 -14.16 -10.26
C ILE A 340 -27.41 -14.71 -8.84
N THR A 341 -26.98 -15.96 -8.66
CA THR A 341 -26.91 -16.59 -7.32
C THR A 341 -25.46 -16.70 -6.92
N ILE A 342 -25.12 -16.11 -5.77
CA ILE A 342 -23.78 -16.13 -5.17
C ILE A 342 -23.78 -17.17 -4.04
N VAL A 343 -22.76 -18.02 -4.01
CA VAL A 343 -22.46 -18.86 -2.84
C VAL A 343 -21.56 -18.03 -1.91
N CYS A 344 -22.19 -17.40 -0.92
CA CYS A 344 -21.46 -16.56 0.04
C CYS A 344 -20.53 -17.41 0.90
N GLN A 345 -19.37 -16.86 1.20
CA GLN A 345 -18.34 -17.48 2.03
C GLN A 345 -18.33 -16.85 3.42
N THR A 346 -18.10 -17.68 4.46
CA THR A 346 -17.76 -17.19 5.79
C THR A 346 -16.27 -16.86 5.82
N PRO A 347 -15.87 -15.64 6.23
CA PRO A 347 -14.46 -15.27 6.31
C PRO A 347 -13.65 -16.23 7.19
N VAL A 348 -12.46 -16.61 6.72
CA VAL A 348 -11.48 -17.39 7.48
C VAL A 348 -10.13 -16.69 7.43
N PRO A 349 -9.33 -16.75 8.51
CA PRO A 349 -8.05 -16.07 8.54
C PRO A 349 -7.09 -16.69 7.53
N VAL A 350 -6.32 -15.82 6.87
CA VAL A 350 -5.17 -16.22 6.06
C VAL A 350 -4.03 -16.69 6.97
N ARG A 351 -2.95 -17.20 6.38
CA ARG A 351 -1.79 -17.63 7.17
C ARG A 351 -1.17 -16.46 7.93
N PHE A 352 -0.59 -16.77 9.09
CA PHE A 352 0.18 -15.76 9.84
C PHE A 352 1.52 -15.49 9.15
N GLU A 353 1.80 -14.21 8.95
CA GLU A 353 3.07 -13.67 8.50
C GLU A 353 3.47 -12.49 9.36
N GLN A 354 4.77 -12.30 9.54
CA GLN A 354 5.31 -11.15 10.25
C GLN A 354 6.60 -10.70 9.56
N ALA A 355 6.62 -9.46 9.09
CA ALA A 355 7.82 -8.81 8.63
C ALA A 355 8.63 -8.27 9.84
N PHE A 356 9.92 -8.10 9.66
CA PHE A 356 10.83 -7.48 10.64
C PHE A 356 10.78 -8.07 12.05
N GLU A 357 10.50 -9.38 12.17
CA GLU A 357 10.44 -10.06 13.46
C GLU A 357 11.76 -9.89 14.21
N GLY A 358 11.68 -9.40 15.47
CA GLY A 358 12.85 -9.13 16.31
C GLY A 358 13.75 -7.99 15.81
N MET A 359 13.26 -7.17 14.90
CA MET A 359 13.96 -5.98 14.38
C MET A 359 13.32 -4.72 14.94
N PHE A 360 13.95 -4.09 15.92
CA PHE A 360 13.49 -2.85 16.52
C PHE A 360 14.40 -1.70 16.05
N PRO A 361 13.85 -0.63 15.44
CA PRO A 361 14.65 0.53 15.06
C PRO A 361 15.13 1.25 16.32
N ILE A 362 16.45 1.38 16.47
CA ILE A 362 17.08 1.99 17.63
C ILE A 362 17.81 3.30 17.31
N GLY A 363 17.99 3.61 16.04
CA GLY A 363 18.66 4.84 15.65
C GLY A 363 18.60 5.12 14.16
N ARG A 364 18.54 6.41 13.85
CA ARG A 364 18.72 6.94 12.49
C ARG A 364 19.90 7.90 12.53
N GLN A 365 20.94 7.58 11.78
CA GLN A 365 22.17 8.37 11.73
C GLN A 365 22.30 9.06 10.38
N GLU A 366 22.33 10.37 10.39
CA GLU A 366 22.56 11.19 9.20
C GLU A 366 23.98 10.99 8.68
N ILE A 367 24.13 10.66 7.41
CA ILE A 367 25.42 10.45 6.72
C ILE A 367 25.72 11.61 5.76
N ARG A 368 24.82 11.88 4.82
CA ARG A 368 24.93 12.92 3.77
C ARG A 368 26.29 12.96 3.08
N LYS A 369 26.78 11.80 2.64
CA LYS A 369 28.07 11.66 1.97
C LYS A 369 27.97 10.84 0.70
N GLU A 370 28.81 11.19 -0.28
CA GLU A 370 29.05 10.32 -1.41
C GLU A 370 29.79 9.06 -0.95
N LEU A 371 29.41 7.89 -1.52
CA LEU A 371 29.94 6.59 -1.14
C LEU A 371 31.49 6.53 -1.21
N ARG A 372 32.11 7.21 -2.17
CA ARG A 372 33.59 7.31 -2.31
C ARG A 372 34.28 7.92 -1.09
N HIS A 373 33.54 8.74 -0.33
CA HIS A 373 34.06 9.47 0.83
C HIS A 373 33.52 8.92 2.16
N LEU A 374 32.73 7.84 2.11
CA LEU A 374 32.12 7.29 3.33
C LEU A 374 33.14 6.56 4.21
N GLY A 375 34.11 5.86 3.59
CA GLY A 375 35.08 5.08 4.33
C GLY A 375 34.44 3.86 5.00
N SER A 376 34.70 3.66 6.30
CA SER A 376 34.04 2.63 7.11
C SER A 376 32.94 3.27 7.96
N PHE A 377 31.82 2.55 8.12
CA PHE A 377 30.72 2.90 9.00
C PHE A 377 30.62 1.87 10.12
N THR A 378 30.53 2.32 11.37
CA THR A 378 30.45 1.42 12.54
C THR A 378 29.12 1.62 13.24
N PHE A 379 28.45 0.53 13.58
CA PHE A 379 27.20 0.55 14.34
C PHE A 379 27.16 -0.61 15.34
N GLU A 380 26.21 -0.56 16.27
CA GLU A 380 25.91 -1.62 17.22
C GLU A 380 24.45 -2.01 17.06
N GLY A 381 24.17 -3.31 16.84
CA GLY A 381 22.81 -3.81 16.60
C GLY A 381 22.77 -5.10 15.81
N THR A 382 21.59 -5.44 15.28
CA THR A 382 21.32 -6.67 14.52
C THR A 382 20.95 -6.42 13.05
N GLY A 383 20.85 -5.15 12.64
CA GLY A 383 20.50 -4.80 11.27
C GLY A 383 20.81 -3.36 10.93
N ILE A 384 20.98 -3.10 9.64
CA ILE A 384 21.27 -1.79 9.10
C ILE A 384 20.67 -1.62 7.71
N VAL A 385 20.15 -0.43 7.42
CA VAL A 385 19.73 0.01 6.10
C VAL A 385 20.39 1.34 5.78
N PHE A 386 20.99 1.45 4.60
CA PHE A 386 21.53 2.70 4.06
C PHE A 386 20.56 3.26 3.02
N THR A 387 19.94 4.38 3.32
CA THR A 387 19.10 5.13 2.40
C THR A 387 19.96 6.04 1.52
N GLY A 388 19.44 6.38 0.35
CA GLY A 388 20.15 7.29 -0.53
C GLY A 388 19.71 7.18 -1.98
N TYR A 389 20.56 7.64 -2.90
CA TYR A 389 20.24 7.63 -4.31
C TYR A 389 21.50 7.50 -5.18
N ILE A 390 21.28 7.09 -6.43
CA ILE A 390 22.31 7.08 -7.47
C ILE A 390 21.95 8.11 -8.56
N ARG A 391 22.95 8.85 -9.03
CA ARG A 391 22.89 9.70 -10.21
C ARG A 391 24.01 9.32 -11.16
N GLY A 392 23.80 9.50 -12.46
CA GLY A 392 24.79 9.17 -13.48
C GLY A 392 24.21 9.29 -14.89
N ALA A 393 24.99 8.87 -15.88
CA ALA A 393 24.53 8.81 -17.25
C ALA A 393 23.32 7.88 -17.38
N LYS A 394 22.45 8.16 -18.37
CA LYS A 394 21.32 7.29 -18.69
C LYS A 394 21.85 5.88 -18.97
N ASN A 395 21.22 4.88 -18.36
CA ASN A 395 21.59 3.47 -18.44
C ASN A 395 22.90 3.08 -17.73
N TYR A 396 23.51 3.96 -16.93
CA TYR A 396 24.61 3.56 -16.08
C TYR A 396 24.09 2.67 -14.93
N VAL A 397 24.85 1.62 -14.64
CA VAL A 397 24.55 0.67 -13.57
C VAL A 397 25.79 0.52 -12.71
N ALA A 398 25.75 1.05 -11.50
CA ALA A 398 26.85 0.85 -10.55
C ALA A 398 26.81 -0.58 -9.98
N GLN A 399 27.99 -1.15 -9.79
CA GLN A 399 28.21 -2.42 -9.09
C GLN A 399 28.98 -2.14 -7.82
N VAL A 400 28.38 -2.45 -6.67
CA VAL A 400 28.98 -2.16 -5.37
C VAL A 400 28.93 -3.40 -4.49
N GLU A 401 30.06 -3.75 -3.93
CA GLU A 401 30.15 -4.76 -2.89
C GLU A 401 30.00 -4.11 -1.51
N MET A 402 29.06 -4.61 -0.71
CA MET A 402 28.93 -4.30 0.71
C MET A 402 29.58 -5.37 1.55
N TYR A 403 30.39 -4.98 2.49
CA TYR A 403 31.06 -5.84 3.44
C TYR A 403 30.59 -5.50 4.85
N VAL A 404 30.34 -6.54 5.67
CA VAL A 404 30.15 -6.41 7.11
C VAL A 404 31.19 -7.28 7.79
N ASP A 405 31.97 -6.68 8.68
CA ASP A 405 33.09 -7.35 9.42
C ASP A 405 34.08 -8.06 8.48
N GLY A 406 34.36 -7.41 7.36
CA GLY A 406 35.27 -7.91 6.33
C GLY A 406 34.73 -9.02 5.44
N LYS A 407 33.48 -9.47 5.64
CA LYS A 407 32.83 -10.48 4.79
C LYS A 407 31.90 -9.80 3.79
N ILE A 408 31.95 -10.22 2.55
CA ILE A 408 31.02 -9.77 1.53
C ILE A 408 29.60 -10.24 1.87
N ILE A 409 28.66 -9.30 1.95
CA ILE A 409 27.25 -9.56 2.23
C ILE A 409 26.42 -9.49 0.97
N GLU A 410 26.75 -8.54 0.11
CA GLU A 410 25.98 -8.28 -1.10
C GLU A 410 26.86 -7.71 -2.20
N ARG A 411 26.49 -8.02 -3.45
CA ARG A 411 26.89 -7.31 -4.66
C ARG A 411 25.70 -6.59 -5.22
N ALA A 412 25.53 -5.35 -4.81
CA ALA A 412 24.40 -4.53 -5.23
C ALA A 412 24.58 -4.06 -6.67
N VAL A 413 23.51 -4.13 -7.42
CA VAL A 413 23.35 -3.58 -8.77
C VAL A 413 22.50 -2.33 -8.66
N LEU A 414 23.05 -1.15 -8.93
CA LEU A 414 22.39 0.12 -8.72
C LEU A 414 22.19 0.82 -10.07
N PRO A 415 21.06 0.58 -10.78
CA PRO A 415 20.76 1.27 -12.02
C PRO A 415 20.33 2.72 -11.76
N THR A 416 20.67 3.60 -12.69
CA THR A 416 20.13 4.96 -12.76
C THR A 416 18.75 4.96 -13.43
N GLY A 417 17.89 5.97 -13.14
CA GLY A 417 16.59 6.16 -13.77
C GLY A 417 15.46 5.39 -13.09
N LYS A 418 14.36 5.11 -13.83
CA LYS A 418 13.10 4.61 -13.27
C LYS A 418 13.18 3.23 -12.60
N ASN A 419 14.16 2.43 -12.95
CA ASN A 419 14.35 1.09 -12.39
C ASN A 419 15.35 1.08 -11.22
N HIS A 420 15.57 2.23 -10.59
CA HIS A 420 16.52 2.37 -9.49
C HIS A 420 16.12 1.49 -8.29
N ARG A 421 17.11 1.15 -7.49
CA ARG A 421 16.91 0.54 -6.18
C ARG A 421 16.49 1.62 -5.18
N VAL A 422 15.46 1.37 -4.38
CA VAL A 422 14.95 2.35 -3.40
C VAL A 422 16.00 2.64 -2.36
N ASP A 423 16.35 1.64 -1.57
CA ASP A 423 17.43 1.75 -0.59
C ASP A 423 18.74 1.23 -1.19
N LEU A 424 19.83 1.89 -0.86
CA LEU A 424 21.13 1.54 -1.45
C LEU A 424 21.60 0.16 -1.02
N PHE A 425 21.60 -0.08 0.29
CA PHE A 425 22.13 -1.32 0.89
C PHE A 425 21.39 -1.64 2.19
N TRP A 426 21.22 -2.93 2.49
CA TRP A 426 20.73 -3.35 3.80
C TRP A 426 21.23 -4.74 4.18
N LYS A 427 21.24 -4.99 5.48
CA LYS A 427 21.45 -6.32 6.04
C LYS A 427 20.72 -6.43 7.36
N TYR A 428 19.81 -7.40 7.43
CA TYR A 428 19.10 -7.80 8.63
C TYR A 428 19.66 -9.08 9.23
N GLN A 429 19.24 -9.43 10.45
CA GLN A 429 19.55 -10.67 11.13
C GLN A 429 21.06 -10.89 11.33
N LEU A 430 21.80 -9.83 11.61
CA LEU A 430 23.18 -9.93 12.09
C LEU A 430 23.17 -10.37 13.57
N PRO A 431 24.24 -11.02 14.06
CA PRO A 431 24.41 -11.21 15.49
C PRO A 431 24.37 -9.89 16.24
N GLU A 432 23.83 -9.86 17.45
CA GLU A 432 23.86 -8.65 18.28
C GLU A 432 25.31 -8.27 18.60
N GLY A 433 25.68 -7.02 18.36
CA GLY A 433 27.02 -6.53 18.60
C GLY A 433 27.46 -5.37 17.72
N LYS A 434 28.74 -5.07 17.85
CA LYS A 434 29.39 -4.00 17.07
C LYS A 434 29.83 -4.55 15.71
N HIS A 435 29.44 -3.85 14.65
CA HIS A 435 29.75 -4.20 13.27
C HIS A 435 30.43 -3.05 12.54
N ILE A 436 31.26 -3.42 11.56
CA ILE A 436 31.96 -2.47 10.68
C ILE A 436 31.52 -2.75 9.24
N VAL A 437 30.90 -1.75 8.60
CA VAL A 437 30.49 -1.79 7.21
C VAL A 437 31.49 -1.04 6.34
N THR A 438 31.87 -1.65 5.21
CA THR A 438 32.66 -1.01 4.16
C THR A 438 32.09 -1.32 2.79
N PHE A 439 32.42 -0.47 1.82
CA PHE A 439 31.90 -0.59 0.46
C PHE A 439 33.05 -0.58 -0.54
N LYS A 440 32.88 -1.32 -1.63
CA LYS A 440 33.79 -1.29 -2.77
C LYS A 440 33.00 -1.10 -4.05
N TRP A 441 33.13 0.06 -4.65
CA TRP A 441 32.54 0.37 -5.95
C TRP A 441 33.42 -0.25 -7.05
N LEU A 442 32.90 -1.23 -7.80
CA LEU A 442 33.70 -2.06 -8.73
C LEU A 442 33.94 -1.38 -10.08
N ASN A 443 32.97 -0.57 -10.54
CA ASN A 443 33.00 0.08 -11.85
C ASN A 443 32.72 1.60 -11.74
N PRO A 444 33.50 2.35 -10.94
CA PRO A 444 33.25 3.77 -10.73
C PRO A 444 33.34 4.56 -12.03
N ASP A 445 32.37 5.47 -12.23
CA ASP A 445 32.34 6.43 -13.32
C ASP A 445 32.48 7.85 -12.77
N SER A 446 33.24 8.70 -13.43
CA SER A 446 33.49 10.08 -12.96
C SER A 446 32.23 10.96 -12.95
N ASN A 447 31.25 10.63 -13.80
CA ASN A 447 29.98 11.34 -13.91
C ASN A 447 28.87 10.70 -13.04
N ALA A 448 29.16 9.62 -12.34
CA ALA A 448 28.22 8.95 -11.47
C ALA A 448 28.50 9.27 -10.00
N GLN A 449 27.43 9.37 -9.22
CA GLN A 449 27.46 9.61 -7.78
C GLN A 449 26.49 8.64 -7.09
N ILE A 450 26.96 8.00 -6.03
CA ILE A 450 26.12 7.24 -5.08
C ILE A 450 26.15 8.02 -3.78
N HIS A 451 25.01 8.58 -3.38
CA HIS A 451 24.91 9.42 -2.19
C HIS A 451 24.15 8.69 -1.09
N CYS A 452 24.80 8.44 0.04
CA CYS A 452 24.19 7.89 1.24
C CYS A 452 23.59 9.05 2.06
N ASN A 453 22.29 8.99 2.29
CA ASN A 453 21.55 9.97 3.10
C ASN A 453 21.66 9.64 4.59
N ASP A 454 21.13 8.49 4.99
CA ASP A 454 21.05 8.05 6.37
C ASP A 454 21.43 6.58 6.49
N ALA A 455 21.75 6.17 7.72
CA ALA A 455 21.77 4.77 8.13
C ALA A 455 20.72 4.54 9.22
N LEU A 456 19.82 3.58 9.01
CA LEU A 456 18.90 3.08 10.01
C LEU A 456 19.53 1.88 10.70
N ILE A 457 19.48 1.86 12.03
CA ILE A 457 20.09 0.80 12.85
C ILE A 457 18.99 0.10 13.61
N TYR A 458 19.03 -1.22 13.58
CA TYR A 458 18.08 -2.11 14.26
C TYR A 458 18.78 -2.96 15.32
N SER A 459 18.05 -3.31 16.37
CA SER A 459 18.45 -4.23 17.43
C SER A 459 17.37 -5.28 17.65
N ASN A 460 17.73 -6.40 18.30
CA ASN A 460 16.76 -7.41 18.73
C ASN A 460 16.01 -6.98 20.04
N ARG A 461 16.27 -5.78 20.54
CA ARG A 461 15.61 -5.21 21.72
C ARG A 461 15.13 -3.80 21.40
N PRO A 462 13.89 -3.45 21.80
CA PRO A 462 13.42 -2.07 21.67
C PRO A 462 14.26 -1.13 22.55
N LEU A 463 14.30 0.14 22.16
CA LEU A 463 14.84 1.18 23.06
C LEU A 463 14.10 1.13 24.40
N PRO A 464 14.81 1.25 25.54
CA PRO A 464 14.15 1.35 26.82
C PRO A 464 13.24 2.59 26.82
N ILE A 465 11.96 2.39 27.16
CA ILE A 465 11.04 3.50 27.38
C ILE A 465 11.60 4.28 28.57
N PRO A 466 11.91 5.58 28.42
CA PRO A 466 12.30 6.38 29.56
C PRO A 466 11.23 6.24 30.65
N HIS A 467 11.60 5.84 31.84
CA HIS A 467 10.67 5.76 32.95
C HIS A 467 10.04 7.15 33.17
N GLN A 468 8.71 7.22 32.99
CA GLN A 468 7.91 8.38 33.37
C GLN A 468 7.91 8.56 34.87
#